data_341027ffb14f232d9de6de33b72c99aa
#
_entry.id   341027ffb14f232d9de6de33b72c99aa
#
_cell.length_a   1.000
_cell.length_b   1.000
_cell.length_c   1.000
_cell.angle_alpha   90.00
_cell.angle_beta   90.00
_cell.angle_gamma   90.00
#
_symmetry.space_group_name_H-M   'P 1'
#
loop_
_entity.id
_entity.type
_entity.pdbx_description
1 polymer ?
#
loop_
_entity_poly.entity_id
_entity_poly.type
_entity_poly.pdbx_seq_one_letter_code
_entity_poly.pdbx_strand_id
1 'polypeptide(L)'
;MNLLLLDKNDFITPGRVKISDRRFLQLRDIIKLENGKTFRAGLCNGDTGTAVVAEYSSDYAILDVQLTAPPPDANRITLVCALPRPQTFHKVLHCAITMGVKELWFIHSRKVEKSYWQASVLQEEAVDKEIRLALEQCGDTVWPNIYYRNRFKPFAEDELPGLIAQADAAIFGHPRSIETPEKFNGQKIELLVGPEGGFSDYEVDLLSSSGATAVTLGDRVLRTEFAVAALLAKLT
;
A
#
# COMPACT_ATOMS: atom_id res chain seq x y z
N MET A 1 1.14 7.26 15.18
CA MET A 1 0.39 8.07 14.17
C MET A 1 1.23 9.29 13.84
N ASN A 2 1.71 9.38 12.61
CA ASN A 2 2.53 10.51 12.14
C ASN A 2 1.68 11.56 11.42
N LEU A 3 0.45 11.18 11.06
CA LEU A 3 -0.56 12.03 10.44
C LEU A 3 -1.93 11.69 11.03
N LEU A 4 -2.73 12.69 11.38
CA LEU A 4 -4.15 12.52 11.65
C LEU A 4 -4.90 12.52 10.32
N LEU A 5 -5.34 11.33 9.85
CA LEU A 5 -6.11 11.23 8.62
C LEU A 5 -7.58 11.56 8.88
N LEU A 6 -8.05 12.61 8.23
CA LEU A 6 -9.41 13.15 8.37
C LEU A 6 -10.31 12.66 7.25
N ASP A 7 -11.57 12.50 7.57
CA ASP A 7 -12.65 12.29 6.61
C ASP A 7 -13.51 13.53 6.45
N LYS A 8 -14.24 13.66 5.35
CA LYS A 8 -15.16 14.79 5.14
C LYS A 8 -16.21 14.93 6.25
N ASN A 9 -16.61 13.80 6.83
CA ASN A 9 -17.61 13.77 7.90
C ASN A 9 -17.08 14.24 9.26
N ASP A 10 -15.78 14.39 9.43
CA ASP A 10 -15.19 14.95 10.65
C ASP A 10 -15.42 16.46 10.76
N PHE A 11 -15.66 17.14 9.63
CA PHE A 11 -15.81 18.58 9.59
C PHE A 11 -17.16 19.02 10.11
N ILE A 12 -17.12 19.82 11.19
CA ILE A 12 -18.32 20.48 11.77
C ILE A 12 -18.55 21.85 11.16
N THR A 13 -17.49 22.53 10.73
CA THR A 13 -17.50 23.77 9.92
C THR A 13 -16.26 23.81 9.05
N PRO A 14 -16.17 24.68 8.03
CA PRO A 14 -14.92 24.86 7.28
C PRO A 14 -13.73 25.13 8.20
N GLY A 15 -12.68 24.32 8.07
CA GLY A 15 -11.47 24.44 8.87
C GLY A 15 -11.57 23.94 10.32
N ARG A 16 -12.68 23.31 10.73
CA ARG A 16 -12.84 22.79 12.09
C ARG A 16 -13.42 21.38 12.08
N VAL A 17 -12.75 20.46 12.77
CA VAL A 17 -13.12 19.04 12.85
C VAL A 17 -13.39 18.60 14.29
N LYS A 18 -14.25 17.59 14.45
CA LYS A 18 -14.50 16.90 15.72
C LYS A 18 -14.07 15.45 15.60
N ILE A 19 -13.17 15.02 16.50
CA ILE A 19 -12.66 13.65 16.56
C ILE A 19 -13.10 13.01 17.88
N SER A 20 -13.80 11.87 17.80
CA SER A 20 -14.33 11.14 18.97
C SER A 20 -14.14 9.62 18.89
N ASP A 21 -13.48 9.13 17.87
CA ASP A 21 -13.23 7.70 17.61
C ASP A 21 -11.85 7.24 18.12
N ARG A 22 -11.32 6.13 17.58
CA ARG A 22 -9.99 5.61 17.93
C ARG A 22 -8.88 6.65 17.81
N ARG A 23 -9.01 7.59 16.87
CA ARG A 23 -8.02 8.66 16.65
C ARG A 23 -7.97 9.58 17.87
N PHE A 24 -9.13 9.90 18.46
CA PHE A 24 -9.21 10.65 19.71
C PHE A 24 -8.51 9.91 20.86
N LEU A 25 -8.77 8.61 21.03
CA LEU A 25 -8.11 7.82 22.06
C LEU A 25 -6.57 7.85 21.90
N GLN A 26 -6.08 7.74 20.68
CA GLN A 26 -4.65 7.81 20.39
C GLN A 26 -4.07 9.21 20.66
N LEU A 27 -4.79 10.27 20.32
CA LEU A 27 -4.39 11.65 20.61
C LEU A 27 -4.34 11.88 22.13
N ARG A 28 -5.35 11.41 22.86
CA ARG A 28 -5.44 11.56 24.33
C ARG A 28 -4.35 10.78 25.06
N ASP A 29 -4.23 9.48 24.75
CA ASP A 29 -3.45 8.55 25.58
C ASP A 29 -1.96 8.52 25.23
N ILE A 30 -1.63 8.70 23.95
CA ILE A 30 -0.24 8.62 23.46
C ILE A 30 0.35 10.00 23.23
N ILE A 31 -0.36 10.89 22.54
CA ILE A 31 0.13 12.21 22.18
C ILE A 31 -0.03 13.19 23.34
N LYS A 32 -0.99 12.93 24.25
CA LYS A 32 -1.40 13.76 25.38
C LYS A 32 -1.89 15.13 24.91
N LEU A 33 -3.21 15.26 24.79
CA LEU A 33 -3.87 16.47 24.32
C LEU A 33 -3.63 17.63 25.28
N GLU A 34 -3.30 18.78 24.70
CA GLU A 34 -3.20 20.07 25.35
C GLU A 34 -3.76 21.13 24.41
N ASN A 35 -4.48 22.13 24.91
CA ASN A 35 -4.97 23.24 24.08
C ASN A 35 -3.79 23.95 23.39
N GLY A 36 -3.93 24.24 22.11
CA GLY A 36 -2.88 24.83 21.29
C GLY A 36 -1.82 23.84 20.76
N LYS A 37 -1.87 22.57 21.16
CA LYS A 37 -0.95 21.56 20.62
C LYS A 37 -1.21 21.33 19.14
N THR A 38 -0.12 21.30 18.37
CA THR A 38 -0.15 21.15 16.91
C THR A 38 0.38 19.79 16.49
N PHE A 39 -0.22 19.20 15.47
CA PHE A 39 0.25 17.98 14.82
C PHE A 39 -0.14 17.95 13.34
N ARG A 40 0.48 17.03 12.59
CA ARG A 40 0.18 16.87 11.16
C ARG A 40 -1.22 16.29 10.97
N ALA A 41 -1.96 16.83 10.01
CA ALA A 41 -3.26 16.33 9.58
C ALA A 41 -3.35 16.28 8.06
N GLY A 42 -4.29 15.51 7.54
CA GLY A 42 -4.56 15.48 6.10
C GLY A 42 -5.97 14.95 5.84
N LEU A 43 -6.59 15.42 4.79
CA LEU A 43 -7.89 14.93 4.34
C LEU A 43 -7.69 13.70 3.45
N CYS A 44 -8.43 12.64 3.71
CA CYS A 44 -8.41 11.45 2.86
C CYS A 44 -8.67 11.83 1.39
N ASN A 45 -7.75 11.43 0.51
CA ASN A 45 -7.71 11.83 -0.91
C ASN A 45 -7.64 13.36 -1.15
N GLY A 46 -7.04 14.09 -0.23
CA GLY A 46 -6.90 15.55 -0.30
C GLY A 46 -5.57 16.03 0.31
N ASP A 47 -5.51 17.32 0.55
CA ASP A 47 -4.33 18.01 1.02
C ASP A 47 -3.93 17.60 2.44
N THR A 48 -2.66 17.82 2.73
CA THR A 48 -2.03 17.71 4.04
C THR A 48 -1.81 19.09 4.66
N GLY A 49 -1.54 19.11 5.97
CA GLY A 49 -1.27 20.34 6.69
C GLY A 49 -1.17 20.11 8.20
N THR A 50 -1.76 21.01 8.95
CA THR A 50 -1.70 20.99 10.41
C THR A 50 -3.07 21.04 11.06
N ALA A 51 -3.17 20.43 12.23
CA ALA A 51 -4.30 20.54 13.15
C ALA A 51 -3.82 21.11 14.48
N VAL A 52 -4.60 22.02 15.06
CA VAL A 52 -4.36 22.63 16.37
C VAL A 52 -5.52 22.27 17.29
N VAL A 53 -5.21 21.81 18.50
CA VAL A 53 -6.25 21.52 19.52
C VAL A 53 -6.88 22.82 19.97
N ALA A 54 -8.16 23.03 19.60
CA ALA A 54 -8.93 24.17 20.06
C ALA A 54 -9.58 23.91 21.43
N GLU A 55 -10.20 22.73 21.57
CA GLU A 55 -10.75 22.27 22.84
C GLU A 55 -10.81 20.74 22.90
N TYR A 56 -10.87 20.16 24.07
CA TYR A 56 -11.11 18.71 24.24
C TYR A 56 -11.83 18.42 25.56
N SER A 57 -12.49 17.27 25.57
CA SER A 57 -13.19 16.72 26.75
C SER A 57 -12.70 15.30 27.04
N SER A 58 -13.45 14.55 27.87
CA SER A 58 -13.22 13.12 28.08
C SER A 58 -13.48 12.26 26.82
N ASP A 59 -14.31 12.75 25.88
CA ASP A 59 -14.91 11.93 24.82
C ASP A 59 -14.61 12.42 23.41
N TYR A 60 -14.13 13.65 23.25
CA TYR A 60 -13.81 14.22 21.93
C TYR A 60 -12.73 15.31 22.01
N ALA A 61 -12.18 15.62 20.85
CA ALA A 61 -11.39 16.81 20.62
C ALA A 61 -11.95 17.60 19.43
N ILE A 62 -11.92 18.94 19.53
CA ILE A 62 -12.18 19.85 18.43
C ILE A 62 -10.87 20.44 18.01
N LEU A 63 -10.59 20.38 16.72
CA LEU A 63 -9.32 20.80 16.14
C LEU A 63 -9.59 21.84 15.05
N ASP A 64 -8.81 22.91 15.06
CA ASP A 64 -8.72 23.84 13.93
C ASP A 64 -7.69 23.31 12.94
N VAL A 65 -8.07 23.14 11.66
CA VAL A 65 -7.21 22.52 10.64
C VAL A 65 -6.93 23.48 9.48
N GLN A 66 -5.70 23.44 9.00
CA GLN A 66 -5.23 24.14 7.81
C GLN A 66 -4.54 23.14 6.90
N LEU A 67 -5.21 22.75 5.80
CA LEU A 67 -4.73 21.77 4.81
C LEU A 67 -4.37 22.55 3.54
N THR A 68 -3.09 22.75 3.30
CA THR A 68 -2.59 23.67 2.28
C THR A 68 -1.48 23.09 1.40
N ALA A 69 -1.00 21.89 1.72
CA ALA A 69 0.06 21.23 0.98
C ALA A 69 -0.46 19.97 0.28
N PRO A 70 -0.04 19.68 -0.95
CA PRO A 70 -0.42 18.43 -1.61
C PRO A 70 0.12 17.22 -0.81
N PRO A 71 -0.50 16.04 -0.98
CA PRO A 71 0.07 14.80 -0.46
C PRO A 71 1.45 14.52 -1.10
N PRO A 72 2.25 13.62 -0.49
CA PRO A 72 3.47 13.13 -1.12
C PRO A 72 3.21 12.55 -2.51
N ASP A 73 4.19 12.70 -3.41
CA ASP A 73 4.10 12.10 -4.75
C ASP A 73 4.00 10.57 -4.65
N ALA A 74 3.12 10.02 -5.48
CA ALA A 74 2.97 8.57 -5.58
C ALA A 74 4.22 7.94 -6.21
N ASN A 75 4.58 6.74 -5.72
CA ASN A 75 5.53 5.89 -6.41
C ASN A 75 4.92 5.43 -7.75
N ARG A 76 5.71 5.43 -8.80
CA ARG A 76 5.28 5.03 -10.15
C ARG A 76 5.35 3.52 -10.39
N ILE A 77 5.32 2.73 -9.31
CA ILE A 77 5.31 1.27 -9.37
C ILE A 77 3.90 0.76 -9.13
N THR A 78 3.41 -0.07 -10.04
CA THR A 78 2.27 -0.95 -9.80
C THR A 78 2.78 -2.24 -9.18
N LEU A 79 2.27 -2.63 -8.02
CA LEU A 79 2.61 -3.90 -7.39
C LEU A 79 1.58 -4.97 -7.74
N VAL A 80 2.01 -6.00 -8.44
CA VAL A 80 1.25 -7.23 -8.69
C VAL A 80 1.80 -8.34 -7.79
N CYS A 81 1.12 -8.66 -6.70
CA CYS A 81 1.56 -9.66 -5.74
C CYS A 81 0.66 -10.89 -5.78
N ALA A 82 1.23 -12.08 -5.93
CA ALA A 82 0.47 -13.30 -5.69
C ALA A 82 -0.02 -13.28 -4.24
N LEU A 83 -1.32 -13.58 -4.01
CA LEU A 83 -1.94 -13.43 -2.71
C LEU A 83 -1.15 -14.22 -1.64
N PRO A 84 -0.50 -13.53 -0.70
CA PRO A 84 0.31 -14.19 0.31
C PRO A 84 -0.58 -14.81 1.39
N ARG A 85 0.01 -15.54 2.30
CA ARG A 85 -0.69 -16.04 3.49
C ARG A 85 -1.41 -14.91 4.22
N PRO A 86 -2.57 -15.16 4.84
CA PRO A 86 -3.33 -14.12 5.56
C PRO A 86 -2.50 -13.32 6.58
N GLN A 87 -1.57 -13.99 7.27
CA GLN A 87 -0.64 -13.35 8.23
C GLN A 87 0.41 -12.44 7.57
N THR A 88 0.66 -12.61 6.28
CA THR A 88 1.64 -11.84 5.50
C THR A 88 0.96 -10.72 4.73
N PHE A 89 -0.33 -10.87 4.40
CA PHE A 89 -1.10 -9.94 3.58
C PHE A 89 -1.02 -8.50 4.10
N HIS A 90 -1.31 -8.27 5.38
CA HIS A 90 -1.25 -6.92 5.96
C HIS A 90 0.16 -6.32 5.92
N LYS A 91 1.22 -7.16 6.04
CA LYS A 91 2.61 -6.68 5.96
C LYS A 91 2.97 -6.20 4.55
N VAL A 92 2.54 -6.96 3.54
CA VAL A 92 2.72 -6.57 2.13
C VAL A 92 1.94 -5.30 1.83
N LEU A 93 0.68 -5.21 2.29
CA LEU A 93 -0.17 -4.04 2.11
C LEU A 93 0.45 -2.79 2.75
N HIS A 94 0.84 -2.87 4.03
CA HIS A 94 1.50 -1.78 4.74
C HIS A 94 2.82 -1.37 4.09
N CYS A 95 3.65 -2.34 3.69
CA CYS A 95 4.91 -2.07 3.01
C CYS A 95 4.68 -1.28 1.71
N ALA A 96 3.79 -1.77 0.84
CA ALA A 96 3.50 -1.14 -0.44
C ALA A 96 2.98 0.30 -0.26
N ILE A 97 2.00 0.50 0.63
CA ILE A 97 1.43 1.83 0.90
C ILE A 97 2.49 2.77 1.48
N THR A 98 3.28 2.30 2.44
CA THR A 98 4.33 3.11 3.09
C THR A 98 5.42 3.51 2.10
N MET A 99 5.66 2.69 1.08
CA MET A 99 6.57 2.99 -0.03
C MET A 99 5.92 3.81 -1.16
N GLY A 100 4.68 4.30 -0.96
CA GLY A 100 3.99 5.20 -1.89
C GLY A 100 3.33 4.51 -3.09
N VAL A 101 3.22 3.18 -3.09
CA VAL A 101 2.51 2.43 -4.14
C VAL A 101 1.01 2.73 -4.06
N LYS A 102 0.39 3.07 -5.21
CA LYS A 102 -1.04 3.41 -5.29
C LYS A 102 -1.87 2.43 -6.11
N GLU A 103 -1.22 1.53 -6.85
CA GLU A 103 -1.87 0.48 -7.65
C GLU A 103 -1.38 -0.89 -7.15
N LEU A 104 -2.27 -1.64 -6.48
CA LEU A 104 -1.97 -2.95 -5.91
C LEU A 104 -2.89 -4.02 -6.50
N TRP A 105 -2.29 -5.05 -7.06
CA TRP A 105 -3.00 -6.20 -7.60
C TRP A 105 -2.66 -7.44 -6.79
N PHE A 106 -3.66 -8.07 -6.19
CA PHE A 106 -3.50 -9.38 -5.56
C PHE A 106 -4.06 -10.44 -6.49
N ILE A 107 -3.18 -11.33 -6.94
CA ILE A 107 -3.51 -12.35 -7.94
C ILE A 107 -3.43 -13.76 -7.38
N HIS A 108 -4.19 -14.68 -7.96
CA HIS A 108 -4.00 -16.11 -7.70
C HIS A 108 -2.76 -16.60 -8.46
N SER A 109 -2.02 -17.53 -7.88
CA SER A 109 -0.99 -18.32 -8.54
C SER A 109 -1.10 -19.79 -8.11
N ARG A 110 -0.43 -20.69 -8.81
CA ARG A 110 -0.53 -22.13 -8.57
C ARG A 110 -0.24 -22.54 -7.12
N LYS A 111 0.67 -21.83 -6.46
CA LYS A 111 1.10 -22.13 -5.09
C LYS A 111 0.38 -21.27 -4.02
N VAL A 112 -0.65 -20.54 -4.41
CA VAL A 112 -1.56 -19.84 -3.48
C VAL A 112 -2.65 -20.82 -3.06
N GLU A 113 -2.87 -20.97 -1.77
CA GLU A 113 -3.95 -21.83 -1.28
C GLU A 113 -5.31 -21.16 -1.51
N LYS A 114 -6.29 -21.94 -1.98
CA LYS A 114 -7.66 -21.43 -2.26
C LYS A 114 -8.32 -20.82 -1.02
N SER A 115 -8.01 -21.35 0.16
CA SER A 115 -8.51 -20.85 1.45
C SER A 115 -8.11 -19.41 1.75
N TYR A 116 -6.98 -18.91 1.21
CA TYR A 116 -6.55 -17.52 1.45
C TYR A 116 -7.56 -16.51 0.91
N TRP A 117 -8.24 -16.84 -0.20
CA TRP A 117 -9.28 -16.00 -0.80
C TRP A 117 -10.55 -15.85 0.06
N GLN A 118 -10.70 -16.71 1.07
CA GLN A 118 -11.83 -16.69 2.00
C GLN A 118 -11.45 -16.12 3.37
N ALA A 119 -10.21 -15.68 3.52
CA ALA A 119 -9.72 -15.17 4.78
C ALA A 119 -10.37 -13.81 5.14
N SER A 120 -10.70 -13.63 6.41
CA SER A 120 -11.33 -12.39 6.91
C SER A 120 -10.49 -11.13 6.71
N VAL A 121 -9.17 -11.28 6.55
CA VAL A 121 -8.26 -10.15 6.26
C VAL A 121 -8.50 -9.50 4.90
N LEU A 122 -9.23 -10.16 3.99
CA LEU A 122 -9.62 -9.63 2.69
C LEU A 122 -11.00 -8.95 2.69
N GLN A 123 -11.71 -8.96 3.81
CA GLN A 123 -12.96 -8.21 3.94
C GLN A 123 -12.68 -6.72 3.85
N GLU A 124 -13.55 -5.98 3.17
CA GLU A 124 -13.39 -4.56 2.87
C GLU A 124 -13.05 -3.75 4.12
N GLU A 125 -13.80 -3.92 5.21
CA GLU A 125 -13.56 -3.20 6.47
C GLU A 125 -12.18 -3.50 7.08
N ALA A 126 -11.69 -4.75 6.95
CA ALA A 126 -10.37 -5.14 7.45
C ALA A 126 -9.26 -4.49 6.60
N VAL A 127 -9.43 -4.51 5.27
CA VAL A 127 -8.49 -3.90 4.33
C VAL A 127 -8.45 -2.39 4.51
N ASP A 128 -9.61 -1.73 4.60
CA ASP A 128 -9.73 -0.28 4.81
C ASP A 128 -9.06 0.17 6.09
N LYS A 129 -9.24 -0.60 7.16
CA LYS A 129 -8.56 -0.34 8.44
C LYS A 129 -7.04 -0.37 8.28
N GLU A 130 -6.51 -1.38 7.59
CA GLU A 130 -5.06 -1.52 7.39
C GLU A 130 -4.50 -0.43 6.46
N ILE A 131 -5.23 -0.05 5.39
CA ILE A 131 -4.87 1.07 4.53
C ILE A 131 -4.77 2.35 5.35
N ARG A 132 -5.79 2.66 6.15
CA ARG A 132 -5.83 3.85 6.99
C ARG A 132 -4.64 3.91 7.95
N LEU A 133 -4.34 2.79 8.63
CA LEU A 133 -3.19 2.71 9.53
C LEU A 133 -1.86 2.93 8.81
N ALA A 134 -1.70 2.39 7.60
CA ALA A 134 -0.50 2.58 6.80
C ALA A 134 -0.34 4.04 6.35
N LEU A 135 -1.42 4.68 5.87
CA LEU A 135 -1.43 6.10 5.49
C LEU A 135 -1.11 7.01 6.67
N GLU A 136 -1.74 6.79 7.84
CA GLU A 136 -1.44 7.53 9.07
C GLU A 136 0.01 7.37 9.51
N GLN A 137 0.61 6.21 9.26
CA GLN A 137 2.01 5.94 9.60
C GLN A 137 2.98 6.62 8.64
N CYS A 138 2.76 6.54 7.33
CA CYS A 138 3.67 7.14 6.35
C CYS A 138 3.42 8.65 6.12
N GLY A 139 2.30 9.18 6.58
CA GLY A 139 1.97 10.60 6.44
C GLY A 139 1.42 10.95 5.06
N ASP A 140 0.72 10.03 4.44
CA ASP A 140 0.09 10.16 3.13
C ASP A 140 -1.44 10.21 3.28
N THR A 141 -2.12 10.81 2.33
CA THR A 141 -3.59 10.93 2.32
C THR A 141 -4.25 10.20 1.15
N VAL A 142 -3.47 9.82 0.13
CA VAL A 142 -4.01 9.24 -1.09
C VAL A 142 -4.28 7.76 -0.90
N TRP A 143 -5.57 7.39 -1.01
CA TRP A 143 -6.01 6.01 -0.90
C TRP A 143 -5.55 5.19 -2.10
N PRO A 144 -4.96 3.99 -1.90
CA PRO A 144 -4.54 3.15 -3.02
C PRO A 144 -5.73 2.42 -3.64
N ASN A 145 -5.61 2.09 -4.92
CA ASN A 145 -6.49 1.18 -5.60
C ASN A 145 -6.04 -0.26 -5.39
N ILE A 146 -6.96 -1.14 -4.99
CA ILE A 146 -6.67 -2.56 -4.79
C ILE A 146 -7.55 -3.40 -5.69
N TYR A 147 -6.91 -4.27 -6.46
CA TYR A 147 -7.55 -5.17 -7.40
C TYR A 147 -7.30 -6.62 -7.01
N TYR A 148 -8.33 -7.47 -7.13
CA TYR A 148 -8.24 -8.88 -6.82
C TYR A 148 -8.52 -9.73 -8.05
N ARG A 149 -7.64 -10.70 -8.35
CA ARG A 149 -7.78 -11.64 -9.47
C ARG A 149 -7.56 -13.07 -9.01
N ASN A 150 -8.65 -13.80 -8.86
CA ASN A 150 -8.64 -15.16 -8.31
C ASN A 150 -8.29 -16.24 -9.35
N ARG A 151 -7.80 -15.85 -10.54
CA ARG A 151 -7.33 -16.75 -11.60
C ARG A 151 -6.08 -16.16 -12.24
N PHE A 152 -4.99 -16.93 -12.25
CA PHE A 152 -3.73 -16.49 -12.83
C PHE A 152 -3.80 -16.32 -14.35
N LYS A 153 -4.26 -17.37 -15.06
CA LYS A 153 -4.21 -17.40 -16.53
C LYS A 153 -5.01 -16.26 -17.17
N PRO A 154 -6.29 -16.00 -16.83
CA PRO A 154 -7.00 -14.83 -17.37
C PRO A 154 -6.30 -13.50 -17.07
N PHE A 155 -5.77 -13.32 -15.85
CA PHE A 155 -5.01 -12.12 -15.54
C PHE A 155 -3.78 -11.96 -16.45
N ALA A 156 -2.98 -13.02 -16.59
CA ALA A 156 -1.72 -12.99 -17.34
C ALA A 156 -1.92 -12.88 -18.86
N GLU A 157 -3.00 -13.43 -19.40
CA GLU A 157 -3.28 -13.40 -20.84
C GLU A 157 -4.11 -12.15 -21.26
N ASP A 158 -5.06 -11.71 -20.43
CA ASP A 158 -6.06 -10.70 -20.85
C ASP A 158 -5.75 -9.30 -20.25
N GLU A 159 -5.18 -9.22 -19.04
CA GLU A 159 -4.99 -7.95 -18.33
C GLU A 159 -3.52 -7.51 -18.26
N LEU A 160 -2.60 -8.41 -17.92
CA LEU A 160 -1.18 -8.11 -17.77
C LEU A 160 -0.54 -7.47 -19.02
N PRO A 161 -0.83 -7.90 -20.26
CA PRO A 161 -0.28 -7.25 -21.44
C PRO A 161 -0.64 -5.76 -21.54
N GLY A 162 -1.87 -5.40 -21.13
CA GLY A 162 -2.34 -4.02 -21.08
C GLY A 162 -1.63 -3.19 -20.01
N LEU A 163 -1.31 -3.76 -18.85
CA LEU A 163 -0.52 -3.12 -17.81
C LEU A 163 0.91 -2.89 -18.28
N ILE A 164 1.55 -3.92 -18.85
CA ILE A 164 2.93 -3.83 -19.38
C ILE A 164 3.03 -2.80 -20.50
N ALA A 165 2.07 -2.74 -21.40
CA ALA A 165 2.06 -1.76 -22.49
C ALA A 165 1.99 -0.29 -22.01
N GLN A 166 1.55 -0.05 -20.79
CA GLN A 166 1.47 1.27 -20.17
C GLN A 166 2.66 1.58 -19.25
N ALA A 167 3.59 0.64 -19.08
CA ALA A 167 4.77 0.76 -18.25
C ALA A 167 6.04 0.90 -19.08
N ASP A 168 7.06 1.48 -18.51
CA ASP A 168 8.39 1.58 -19.12
C ASP A 168 9.17 0.26 -18.96
N ALA A 169 8.84 -0.51 -17.91
CA ALA A 169 9.41 -1.83 -17.66
C ALA A 169 8.44 -2.71 -16.85
N ALA A 170 8.53 -4.02 -17.06
CA ALA A 170 7.87 -5.03 -16.25
C ALA A 170 8.90 -6.02 -15.73
N ILE A 171 8.91 -6.26 -14.43
CA ILE A 171 9.86 -7.16 -13.78
C ILE A 171 9.16 -8.09 -12.80
N PHE A 172 9.69 -9.29 -12.63
CA PHE A 172 9.22 -10.17 -11.57
C PHE A 172 10.36 -10.78 -10.77
N GLY A 173 10.17 -10.85 -9.45
CA GLY A 173 11.15 -11.48 -8.54
C GLY A 173 11.23 -12.98 -8.75
N HIS A 174 12.43 -13.49 -9.10
CA HIS A 174 12.67 -14.92 -9.26
C HIS A 174 14.08 -15.32 -8.73
N PRO A 175 14.16 -16.27 -7.76
CA PRO A 175 15.44 -16.58 -7.10
C PRO A 175 16.50 -17.23 -8.01
N ARG A 176 16.10 -17.76 -9.16
CA ARG A 176 17.04 -18.36 -10.13
C ARG A 176 17.42 -17.42 -11.29
N SER A 177 16.98 -16.18 -11.26
CA SER A 177 17.46 -15.20 -12.25
C SER A 177 18.91 -14.83 -11.98
N ILE A 178 19.59 -14.42 -13.02
CA ILE A 178 20.94 -13.85 -12.95
C ILE A 178 20.91 -12.32 -13.01
N GLU A 179 19.80 -11.75 -13.48
CA GLU A 179 19.65 -10.31 -13.57
C GLU A 179 19.29 -9.70 -12.21
N THR A 180 19.88 -8.56 -11.90
CA THR A 180 19.55 -7.78 -10.72
C THR A 180 18.70 -6.58 -11.11
N PRO A 181 17.72 -6.18 -10.28
CA PRO A 181 16.91 -5.01 -10.59
C PRO A 181 17.78 -3.75 -10.59
N GLU A 182 17.63 -2.94 -11.61
CA GLU A 182 18.24 -1.63 -11.70
C GLU A 182 17.35 -0.56 -11.10
N LYS A 183 17.94 0.57 -10.70
CA LYS A 183 17.18 1.71 -10.22
C LYS A 183 16.51 2.42 -11.40
N PHE A 184 15.20 2.65 -11.30
CA PHE A 184 14.41 3.32 -12.31
C PHE A 184 14.08 4.76 -11.87
N ASN A 185 14.73 5.73 -12.48
CA ASN A 185 14.56 7.14 -12.14
C ASN A 185 13.26 7.69 -12.76
N GLY A 186 12.14 7.59 -12.03
CA GLY A 186 10.86 8.17 -12.44
C GLY A 186 10.11 7.42 -13.56
N GLN A 187 10.55 6.21 -13.92
CA GLN A 187 9.87 5.35 -14.88
C GLN A 187 8.69 4.63 -14.22
N LYS A 188 7.67 4.31 -15.01
CA LYS A 188 6.53 3.49 -14.57
C LYS A 188 6.89 2.01 -14.67
N ILE A 189 6.73 1.26 -13.58
CA ILE A 189 7.15 -0.14 -13.51
C ILE A 189 5.98 -1.02 -13.06
N GLU A 190 5.82 -2.14 -13.75
CA GLU A 190 5.01 -3.26 -13.28
C GLU A 190 5.91 -4.23 -12.51
N LEU A 191 5.77 -4.27 -11.19
CA LEU A 191 6.53 -5.17 -10.32
C LEU A 191 5.68 -6.37 -9.93
N LEU A 192 6.10 -7.58 -10.33
CA LEU A 192 5.38 -8.80 -9.97
C LEU A 192 6.17 -9.60 -8.91
N VAL A 193 5.47 -10.03 -7.87
CA VAL A 193 6.05 -10.82 -6.77
C VAL A 193 5.22 -12.07 -6.54
N GLY A 194 5.90 -13.22 -6.57
CA GLY A 194 5.28 -14.54 -6.35
C GLY A 194 4.87 -14.80 -4.89
N PRO A 195 4.12 -15.87 -4.64
CA PRO A 195 3.78 -16.32 -3.29
C PRO A 195 5.02 -16.90 -2.59
N GLU A 196 4.87 -17.31 -1.33
CA GLU A 196 5.97 -17.90 -0.55
C GLU A 196 6.68 -19.09 -1.24
N GLY A 197 5.94 -19.85 -2.06
CA GLY A 197 6.50 -20.94 -2.86
C GLY A 197 7.10 -20.52 -4.21
N GLY A 198 7.05 -19.21 -4.54
CA GLY A 198 7.43 -18.67 -5.84
C GLY A 198 6.48 -19.04 -6.98
N PHE A 199 6.64 -18.44 -8.13
CA PHE A 199 5.93 -18.83 -9.36
C PHE A 199 6.33 -20.24 -9.81
N SER A 200 5.44 -20.95 -10.48
CA SER A 200 5.74 -22.21 -11.17
C SER A 200 6.43 -21.94 -12.50
N ASP A 201 7.10 -22.95 -13.07
CA ASP A 201 7.80 -22.80 -14.35
C ASP A 201 6.83 -22.31 -15.46
N TYR A 202 5.62 -22.84 -15.52
CA TYR A 202 4.57 -22.36 -16.45
C TYR A 202 4.24 -20.86 -16.24
N GLU A 203 4.14 -20.40 -14.99
CA GLU A 203 3.86 -19.01 -14.70
C GLU A 203 5.04 -18.12 -15.06
N VAL A 204 6.26 -18.58 -14.81
CA VAL A 204 7.49 -17.89 -15.23
C VAL A 204 7.55 -17.74 -16.74
N ASP A 205 7.28 -18.81 -17.49
CA ASP A 205 7.26 -18.79 -18.95
C ASP A 205 6.20 -17.81 -19.49
N LEU A 206 5.01 -17.81 -18.87
CA LEU A 206 3.91 -16.93 -19.28
C LEU A 206 4.24 -15.44 -18.97
N LEU A 207 4.78 -15.15 -17.80
CA LEU A 207 5.21 -13.78 -17.44
C LEU A 207 6.30 -13.30 -18.39
N SER A 208 7.29 -14.14 -18.68
CA SER A 208 8.38 -13.79 -19.60
C SER A 208 7.88 -13.57 -21.03
N SER A 209 6.99 -14.42 -21.53
CA SER A 209 6.39 -14.26 -22.85
C SER A 209 5.49 -13.02 -22.96
N SER A 210 4.96 -12.54 -21.85
CA SER A 210 4.20 -11.27 -21.76
C SER A 210 5.10 -10.04 -21.75
N GLY A 211 6.44 -10.21 -21.70
CA GLY A 211 7.40 -9.10 -21.74
C GLY A 211 7.95 -8.70 -20.35
N ALA A 212 7.67 -9.46 -19.29
CA ALA A 212 8.27 -9.20 -17.99
C ALA A 212 9.65 -9.88 -17.84
N THR A 213 10.62 -9.18 -17.24
CA THR A 213 11.98 -9.67 -17.01
C THR A 213 12.13 -10.24 -15.60
N ALA A 214 12.70 -11.43 -15.48
CA ALA A 214 13.02 -12.04 -14.19
C ALA A 214 14.22 -11.36 -13.55
N VAL A 215 14.12 -11.00 -12.25
CA VAL A 215 15.22 -10.39 -11.50
C VAL A 215 15.43 -11.10 -10.17
N THR A 216 16.66 -11.07 -9.67
CA THR A 216 17.00 -11.62 -8.34
C THR A 216 17.58 -10.56 -7.42
N LEU A 217 17.39 -10.77 -6.11
CA LEU A 217 18.03 -9.97 -5.04
C LEU A 217 19.24 -10.71 -4.41
N GLY A 218 19.78 -11.71 -5.12
CA GLY A 218 20.91 -12.53 -4.69
C GLY A 218 20.51 -13.96 -4.35
N ASP A 219 21.45 -14.72 -3.79
CA ASP A 219 21.37 -16.19 -3.65
C ASP A 219 20.41 -16.66 -2.53
N ARG A 220 19.92 -15.75 -1.69
CA ARG A 220 19.04 -16.11 -0.59
C ARG A 220 17.58 -15.91 -0.94
N VAL A 221 16.77 -16.94 -0.66
CA VAL A 221 15.31 -16.84 -0.83
C VAL A 221 14.74 -15.94 0.29
N LEU A 222 14.05 -14.88 -0.12
CA LEU A 222 13.36 -13.96 0.79
C LEU A 222 11.92 -14.40 1.01
N ARG A 223 11.37 -14.07 2.18
CA ARG A 223 9.91 -14.12 2.37
C ARG A 223 9.24 -13.06 1.53
N THR A 224 7.98 -13.28 1.15
CA THR A 224 7.23 -12.39 0.25
C THR A 224 7.25 -10.93 0.72
N GLU A 225 6.99 -10.67 2.01
CA GLU A 225 6.99 -9.30 2.55
C GLU A 225 8.36 -8.63 2.46
N PHE A 226 9.45 -9.40 2.63
CA PHE A 226 10.82 -8.87 2.49
C PHE A 226 11.22 -8.70 1.02
N ALA A 227 10.77 -9.59 0.15
CA ALA A 227 11.00 -9.46 -1.29
C ALA A 227 10.32 -8.19 -1.84
N VAL A 228 9.06 -7.95 -1.45
CA VAL A 228 8.33 -6.73 -1.81
C VAL A 228 9.08 -5.48 -1.33
N ALA A 229 9.46 -5.43 -0.05
CA ALA A 229 10.18 -4.29 0.51
C ALA A 229 11.51 -4.03 -0.20
N ALA A 230 12.30 -5.09 -0.42
CA ALA A 230 13.63 -4.98 -1.01
C ALA A 230 13.56 -4.61 -2.50
N LEU A 231 12.61 -5.17 -3.26
CA LEU A 231 12.40 -4.81 -4.67
C LEU A 231 11.93 -3.36 -4.80
N LEU A 232 10.92 -2.94 -4.02
CA LEU A 232 10.46 -1.55 -4.03
C LEU A 232 11.61 -0.58 -3.72
N ALA A 233 12.38 -0.83 -2.66
CA ALA A 233 13.51 0.02 -2.27
C ALA A 233 14.67 0.02 -3.29
N LYS A 234 14.82 -1.06 -4.07
CA LYS A 234 15.87 -1.15 -5.09
C LYS A 234 15.50 -0.40 -6.36
N LEU A 235 14.19 -0.31 -6.66
CA LEU A 235 13.66 0.31 -7.87
C LEU A 235 13.43 1.82 -7.72
N THR A 236 13.23 2.31 -6.51
CA THR A 236 13.09 3.74 -6.17
C THR A 236 14.42 4.35 -5.77
#